data_c392aafdae68e9e760ef8bf8502f20e9
#
_entry.id   c392aafdae68e9e760ef8bf8502f20e9
#
_cell.length_a   1.000
_cell.length_b   1.000
_cell.length_c   1.000
_cell.angle_alpha   90.00
_cell.angle_beta   90.00
_cell.angle_gamma   90.00
#
_symmetry.space_group_name_H-M   'P 1'
#
loop_
_entity.id
_entity.type
_entity.pdbx_description
1 polymer ?
#
loop_
_entity_poly.entity_id
_entity_poly.type
_entity_poly.pdbx_seq_one_letter_code
_entity_poly.pdbx_strand_id
1 'polypeptide(L)'
;MKYIYSVDKKVLDYFNVLEPSFPEWLNDYIETKELLKQKYISVTCGTIYSDLFESEFFFSSLDHSIAVALIVWHFTHDKKQTLSGLFHDIATPVFKHCVDFLNGDYMTQESTEDLTSKIISSSKEIMDLLKRDNIKLEEVDDYHIYLVADNDTPKLSADRLEYSLSNALLTYKLSNIDEIKKIYNDVILDKDEEGTLELSFKSKETALEFVKITSKLSIIYRDDKTRYSMQLIADIIKKLNEDGLITKEDLYNKKESEIIEIIENSKYKEIFNIWKNAKNVKVSKEKPKNVYFVHHGAKIRYIDPLVNKRRISIISEEAKKEIDKNLSYDMNNYVYLDFNF
;
A
#
# COMPACT_ATOMS: atom_id res chain seq x y z
N MET A 1 8.30 -1.53 -25.66
CA MET A 1 7.10 -0.67 -25.41
C MET A 1 7.24 -0.19 -23.97
N LYS A 2 7.12 1.12 -23.71
CA LYS A 2 7.22 1.64 -22.33
C LYS A 2 6.09 1.08 -21.46
N TYR A 3 6.38 0.87 -20.17
CA TYR A 3 5.45 0.26 -19.21
C TYR A 3 4.08 0.94 -19.21
N ILE A 4 4.05 2.27 -19.16
CA ILE A 4 2.84 3.07 -19.11
C ILE A 4 1.86 2.80 -20.28
N TYR A 5 2.37 2.35 -21.43
CA TYR A 5 1.54 2.00 -22.59
C TYR A 5 1.13 0.52 -22.61
N SER A 6 1.52 -0.26 -21.60
CA SER A 6 1.18 -1.68 -21.46
C SER A 6 0.30 -1.99 -20.25
N VAL A 7 -0.01 -0.97 -19.42
CA VAL A 7 -0.87 -1.15 -18.25
C VAL A 7 -2.32 -1.43 -18.66
N ASP A 8 -3.07 -2.06 -17.76
CA ASP A 8 -4.51 -2.27 -17.97
C ASP A 8 -5.24 -0.92 -18.16
N LYS A 9 -6.29 -0.94 -18.99
CA LYS A 9 -7.08 0.26 -19.26
C LYS A 9 -7.62 0.93 -17.98
N LYS A 10 -8.01 0.17 -16.98
CA LYS A 10 -8.51 0.72 -15.69
C LYS A 10 -7.42 1.50 -14.96
N VAL A 11 -6.18 1.01 -15.02
CA VAL A 11 -5.02 1.71 -14.45
C VAL A 11 -4.73 2.99 -15.22
N LEU A 12 -4.75 2.92 -16.55
CA LEU A 12 -4.54 4.09 -17.39
C LEU A 12 -5.63 5.16 -17.17
N ASP A 13 -6.89 4.74 -17.09
CA ASP A 13 -8.02 5.65 -16.80
C ASP A 13 -7.83 6.30 -15.41
N TYR A 14 -7.37 5.55 -14.42
CA TYR A 14 -7.05 6.07 -13.09
C TYR A 14 -5.87 7.06 -13.12
N PHE A 15 -4.77 6.75 -13.80
CA PHE A 15 -3.64 7.68 -13.97
C PHE A 15 -4.07 8.99 -14.65
N ASN A 16 -4.95 8.92 -15.64
CA ASN A 16 -5.49 10.11 -16.29
C ASN A 16 -6.39 10.97 -15.38
N VAL A 17 -6.96 10.39 -14.30
CA VAL A 17 -7.63 11.17 -13.25
C VAL A 17 -6.62 11.93 -12.42
N LEU A 18 -5.49 11.29 -12.07
CA LEU A 18 -4.46 11.88 -11.23
C LEU A 18 -3.65 12.97 -11.92
N GLU A 19 -3.25 12.72 -13.18
CA GLU A 19 -2.51 13.68 -14.01
C GLU A 19 -2.82 13.45 -15.50
N PRO A 20 -3.69 14.27 -16.08
CA PRO A 20 -4.07 14.13 -17.49
C PRO A 20 -2.91 14.33 -18.48
N SER A 21 -1.87 15.07 -18.05
CA SER A 21 -0.67 15.35 -18.85
C SER A 21 0.52 14.57 -18.29
N PHE A 22 0.55 13.27 -18.58
CA PHE A 22 1.63 12.40 -18.07
C PHE A 22 3.02 13.00 -18.36
N PRO A 23 3.89 13.16 -17.34
CA PRO A 23 5.22 13.71 -17.50
C PRO A 23 6.15 12.69 -18.18
N GLU A 24 6.33 12.78 -19.50
CA GLU A 24 7.05 11.79 -20.33
C GLU A 24 8.49 11.47 -19.83
N TRP A 25 9.15 12.43 -19.16
CA TRP A 25 10.47 12.23 -18.58
C TRP A 25 10.50 11.17 -17.48
N LEU A 26 9.35 10.94 -16.80
CA LEU A 26 9.22 9.96 -15.73
C LEU A 26 9.40 8.53 -16.26
N ASN A 27 9.07 8.29 -17.53
CA ASN A 27 9.26 6.98 -18.15
C ASN A 27 10.69 6.47 -18.08
N ASP A 28 11.69 7.36 -18.18
CA ASP A 28 13.11 6.93 -18.14
C ASP A 28 13.42 6.24 -16.82
N TYR A 29 12.86 6.74 -15.72
CA TYR A 29 13.03 6.15 -14.39
C TYR A 29 12.16 4.90 -14.20
N ILE A 30 10.89 4.91 -14.65
CA ILE A 30 9.98 3.77 -14.57
C ILE A 30 10.55 2.53 -15.27
N GLU A 31 11.25 2.71 -16.41
CA GLU A 31 11.81 1.61 -17.19
C GLU A 31 13.06 0.97 -16.56
N THR A 32 13.59 1.50 -15.44
CA THR A 32 14.72 0.87 -14.75
C THR A 32 14.32 -0.50 -14.17
N LYS A 33 15.29 -1.42 -14.14
CA LYS A 33 15.01 -2.80 -13.73
C LYS A 33 14.49 -2.92 -12.28
N GLU A 34 14.96 -2.03 -11.40
CA GLU A 34 14.60 -1.98 -9.99
C GLU A 34 13.13 -1.61 -9.82
N LEU A 35 12.64 -0.63 -10.59
CA LEU A 35 11.22 -0.27 -10.59
C LEU A 35 10.37 -1.29 -11.36
N LEU A 36 10.81 -1.74 -12.54
CA LEU A 36 10.06 -2.74 -13.32
C LEU A 36 9.85 -4.06 -12.57
N LYS A 37 10.70 -4.39 -11.59
CA LYS A 37 10.49 -5.54 -10.71
C LYS A 37 9.18 -5.39 -9.92
N GLN A 38 8.83 -4.18 -9.49
CA GLN A 38 7.65 -3.91 -8.66
C GLN A 38 6.31 -4.23 -9.37
N LYS A 39 6.30 -4.33 -10.70
CA LYS A 39 5.10 -4.75 -11.46
C LYS A 39 4.64 -6.18 -11.18
N TYR A 40 5.47 -7.00 -10.52
CA TYR A 40 5.18 -8.38 -10.17
C TYR A 40 4.80 -8.56 -8.69
N ILE A 41 4.62 -7.46 -7.96
CA ILE A 41 4.24 -7.44 -6.55
C ILE A 41 2.88 -6.76 -6.42
N SER A 42 1.90 -7.47 -5.85
CA SER A 42 0.56 -6.93 -5.62
C SER A 42 0.53 -6.00 -4.40
N VAL A 43 -0.21 -4.90 -4.47
CA VAL A 43 -0.48 -4.04 -3.30
C VAL A 43 -1.30 -4.74 -2.20
N THR A 44 -1.88 -5.90 -2.50
CA THR A 44 -2.80 -6.62 -1.60
C THR A 44 -2.09 -7.50 -0.58
N CYS A 45 -0.76 -7.45 -0.48
CA CYS A 45 0.02 -8.26 0.47
C CYS A 45 -0.28 -9.78 0.34
N GLY A 46 -0.47 -10.28 -0.89
CA GLY A 46 -0.76 -11.68 -1.18
C GLY A 46 -2.22 -12.11 -0.97
N THR A 47 -3.09 -11.25 -0.44
CA THR A 47 -4.50 -11.62 -0.20
C THR A 47 -5.28 -11.91 -1.49
N ILE A 48 -4.84 -11.38 -2.63
CA ILE A 48 -5.40 -11.66 -3.96
C ILE A 48 -5.39 -13.16 -4.33
N TYR A 49 -4.54 -13.96 -3.69
CA TYR A 49 -4.40 -15.39 -3.98
C TYR A 49 -5.38 -16.27 -3.18
N SER A 50 -6.24 -15.70 -2.33
CA SER A 50 -7.20 -16.44 -1.50
C SER A 50 -8.65 -16.04 -1.79
N ASP A 51 -9.50 -17.05 -1.89
CA ASP A 51 -10.95 -16.91 -2.03
C ASP A 51 -11.65 -16.26 -0.81
N LEU A 52 -10.91 -15.98 0.27
CA LEU A 52 -11.38 -15.14 1.38
C LEU A 52 -11.64 -13.70 0.94
N PHE A 53 -11.05 -13.27 -0.18
CA PHE A 53 -11.12 -11.90 -0.68
C PHE A 53 -11.70 -11.89 -2.09
N GLU A 54 -12.57 -10.92 -2.36
CA GLU A 54 -13.21 -10.74 -3.67
C GLU A 54 -12.36 -9.90 -4.65
N SER A 55 -11.04 -9.84 -4.43
CA SER A 55 -10.15 -9.04 -5.28
C SER A 55 -9.84 -9.81 -6.57
N GLU A 56 -10.29 -9.27 -7.69
CA GLU A 56 -10.06 -9.85 -9.04
C GLU A 56 -9.04 -9.06 -9.86
N PHE A 57 -8.58 -7.92 -9.34
CA PHE A 57 -7.74 -7.00 -10.09
C PHE A 57 -6.35 -6.89 -9.47
N PHE A 58 -5.32 -7.24 -10.26
CA PHE A 58 -3.93 -7.11 -9.85
C PHE A 58 -3.45 -5.67 -10.09
N PHE A 59 -3.50 -4.85 -9.05
CA PHE A 59 -2.85 -3.54 -9.00
C PHE A 59 -1.46 -3.74 -8.40
N SER A 60 -0.43 -3.35 -9.16
CA SER A 60 0.96 -3.63 -8.75
C SER A 60 1.53 -2.54 -7.86
N SER A 61 2.60 -2.87 -7.13
CA SER A 61 3.40 -1.90 -6.38
C SER A 61 4.01 -0.84 -7.30
N LEU A 62 4.34 -1.20 -8.56
CA LEU A 62 4.78 -0.21 -9.56
C LEU A 62 3.67 0.76 -9.94
N ASP A 63 2.45 0.27 -10.18
CA ASP A 63 1.31 1.14 -10.48
C ASP A 63 1.03 2.12 -9.35
N HIS A 64 1.09 1.64 -8.10
CA HIS A 64 1.00 2.47 -6.90
C HIS A 64 2.09 3.56 -6.86
N SER A 65 3.35 3.18 -7.03
CA SER A 65 4.48 4.13 -7.03
C SER A 65 4.37 5.19 -8.14
N ILE A 66 3.92 4.78 -9.35
CA ILE A 66 3.64 5.73 -10.44
C ILE A 66 2.51 6.67 -10.05
N ALA A 67 1.43 6.16 -9.47
CA ALA A 67 0.28 6.97 -9.09
C ALA A 67 0.63 7.98 -7.98
N VAL A 68 1.44 7.58 -6.98
CA VAL A 68 1.99 8.51 -5.96
C VAL A 68 2.82 9.61 -6.63
N ALA A 69 3.71 9.24 -7.55
CA ALA A 69 4.52 10.20 -8.30
C ALA A 69 3.66 11.17 -9.13
N LEU A 70 2.58 10.69 -9.76
CA LEU A 70 1.66 11.53 -10.52
C LEU A 70 0.91 12.53 -9.61
N ILE A 71 0.47 12.11 -8.41
CA ILE A 71 -0.13 13.02 -7.43
C ILE A 71 0.87 14.09 -7.00
N VAL A 72 2.09 13.69 -6.64
CA VAL A 72 3.15 14.65 -6.26
C VAL A 72 3.44 15.63 -7.39
N TRP A 73 3.55 15.13 -8.63
CA TRP A 73 3.76 15.97 -9.81
C TRP A 73 2.62 16.96 -10.03
N HIS A 74 1.38 16.50 -9.94
CA HIS A 74 0.18 17.34 -10.11
C HIS A 74 0.16 18.56 -9.18
N PHE A 75 0.54 18.36 -7.92
CA PHE A 75 0.48 19.42 -6.92
C PHE A 75 1.75 20.26 -6.80
N THR A 76 2.91 19.76 -7.23
CA THR A 76 4.20 20.43 -6.97
C THR A 76 4.93 20.85 -8.23
N HIS A 77 4.79 20.12 -9.32
CA HIS A 77 5.63 20.19 -10.53
C HIS A 77 7.14 20.16 -10.22
N ASP A 78 7.52 19.51 -9.10
CA ASP A 78 8.91 19.36 -8.66
C ASP A 78 9.41 17.94 -8.95
N LYS A 79 10.45 17.83 -9.79
CA LYS A 79 11.02 16.54 -10.18
C LYS A 79 11.59 15.74 -9.02
N LYS A 80 12.18 16.38 -8.01
CA LYS A 80 12.82 15.72 -6.87
C LYS A 80 11.76 15.07 -5.99
N GLN A 81 10.73 15.84 -5.63
CA GLN A 81 9.59 15.34 -4.87
C GLN A 81 8.88 14.20 -5.62
N THR A 82 8.68 14.37 -6.94
CA THR A 82 8.05 13.35 -7.80
C THR A 82 8.85 12.06 -7.82
N LEU A 83 10.18 12.13 -7.97
CA LEU A 83 11.05 10.96 -7.95
C LEU A 83 11.11 10.32 -6.57
N SER A 84 11.12 11.11 -5.50
CA SER A 84 11.05 10.58 -4.15
C SER A 84 9.75 9.79 -3.93
N GLY A 85 8.60 10.31 -4.40
CA GLY A 85 7.33 9.58 -4.43
C GLY A 85 7.36 8.34 -5.33
N LEU A 86 8.08 8.36 -6.47
CA LEU A 86 8.25 7.18 -7.33
C LEU A 86 9.08 6.08 -6.66
N PHE A 87 10.11 6.46 -5.90
CA PHE A 87 11.05 5.51 -5.29
C PHE A 87 10.65 5.04 -3.89
N HIS A 88 9.62 5.61 -3.27
CA HIS A 88 9.29 5.32 -1.87
C HIS A 88 9.15 3.82 -1.58
N ASP A 89 8.54 3.07 -2.52
CA ASP A 89 8.29 1.63 -2.43
C ASP A 89 9.28 0.77 -3.23
N ILE A 90 10.41 1.34 -3.73
CA ILE A 90 11.38 0.60 -4.57
C ILE A 90 11.99 -0.61 -3.84
N ALA A 91 12.06 -0.54 -2.52
CA ALA A 91 12.55 -1.60 -1.64
C ALA A 91 11.48 -2.61 -1.22
N THR A 92 10.27 -2.51 -1.74
CA THR A 92 9.16 -3.40 -1.35
C THR A 92 9.47 -4.85 -1.70
N PRO A 93 9.44 -5.77 -0.70
CA PRO A 93 9.58 -7.20 -0.91
C PRO A 93 8.29 -7.82 -1.48
N VAL A 94 8.37 -9.05 -1.96
CA VAL A 94 7.19 -9.86 -2.29
C VAL A 94 6.27 -9.97 -1.07
N PHE A 95 4.96 -9.89 -1.28
CA PHE A 95 3.93 -9.85 -0.24
C PHE A 95 3.99 -8.65 0.71
N LYS A 96 4.78 -7.61 0.39
CA LYS A 96 4.80 -6.30 1.08
C LYS A 96 4.81 -6.45 2.62
N HIS A 97 3.79 -5.92 3.28
CA HIS A 97 3.67 -5.90 4.74
C HIS A 97 3.59 -7.29 5.42
N CYS A 98 3.45 -8.41 4.68
CA CYS A 98 3.63 -9.72 5.29
C CYS A 98 5.05 -9.90 5.84
N VAL A 99 6.05 -9.23 5.25
CA VAL A 99 7.44 -9.26 5.77
C VAL A 99 7.56 -8.48 7.09
N ASP A 100 6.77 -7.43 7.30
CA ASP A 100 6.69 -6.75 8.60
C ASP A 100 6.12 -7.69 9.68
N PHE A 101 5.09 -8.47 9.34
CA PHE A 101 4.56 -9.52 10.22
C PHE A 101 5.60 -10.60 10.52
N LEU A 102 6.40 -11.00 9.51
CA LEU A 102 7.52 -11.93 9.69
C LEU A 102 8.56 -11.38 10.70
N ASN A 103 8.83 -10.08 10.65
CA ASN A 103 9.76 -9.39 11.54
C ASN A 103 9.16 -9.06 12.91
N GLY A 104 7.87 -9.34 13.15
CA GLY A 104 7.14 -8.99 14.37
C GLY A 104 6.70 -7.51 14.43
N ASP A 105 6.86 -6.77 13.34
CA ASP A 105 6.55 -5.33 13.21
C ASP A 105 5.14 -5.07 12.64
N TYR A 106 4.16 -5.86 13.05
CA TYR A 106 2.77 -5.75 12.56
C TYR A 106 2.04 -4.48 13.03
N MET A 107 2.60 -3.75 14.01
CA MET A 107 1.99 -2.54 14.55
C MET A 107 2.48 -1.25 13.88
N THR A 108 3.76 -1.16 13.47
CA THR A 108 4.34 0.00 12.78
C THR A 108 4.42 -0.21 11.27
N GLN A 109 4.80 -1.42 10.83
CA GLN A 109 4.91 -1.84 9.41
C GLN A 109 5.90 -0.95 8.61
N GLU A 110 7.10 -0.77 9.17
CA GLU A 110 8.17 0.07 8.61
C GLU A 110 9.49 -0.70 8.43
N SER A 111 9.52 -1.99 8.80
CA SER A 111 10.76 -2.79 8.86
C SER A 111 11.42 -3.06 7.49
N THR A 112 10.79 -2.66 6.39
CA THR A 112 11.27 -2.90 5.01
C THR A 112 11.77 -1.64 4.29
N GLU A 113 11.66 -0.46 4.90
CA GLU A 113 11.99 0.82 4.25
C GLU A 113 13.50 1.12 4.18
N ASP A 114 14.30 0.53 5.06
CA ASP A 114 15.76 0.79 5.22
C ASP A 114 16.62 0.51 3.97
N LEU A 115 16.08 -0.16 2.93
CA LEU A 115 16.85 -0.56 1.76
C LEU A 115 16.74 0.40 0.57
N THR A 116 15.87 1.40 0.62
CA THR A 116 15.60 2.32 -0.51
C THR A 116 16.88 3.01 -1.00
N SER A 117 17.59 3.68 -0.13
CA SER A 117 18.86 4.37 -0.48
C SER A 117 19.91 3.41 -1.05
N LYS A 118 20.02 2.19 -0.49
CA LYS A 118 20.95 1.16 -0.97
C LYS A 118 20.58 0.66 -2.37
N ILE A 119 19.30 0.43 -2.65
CA ILE A 119 18.86 -0.03 -3.97
C ILE A 119 19.10 1.04 -5.02
N ILE A 120 18.71 2.29 -4.75
CA ILE A 120 18.95 3.41 -5.67
C ILE A 120 20.44 3.60 -5.93
N SER A 121 21.27 3.70 -4.89
CA SER A 121 22.71 3.93 -5.02
C SER A 121 23.45 2.77 -5.71
N SER A 122 22.94 1.56 -5.61
CA SER A 122 23.52 0.38 -6.27
C SER A 122 23.10 0.26 -7.75
N SER A 123 22.05 0.96 -8.16
CA SER A 123 21.59 0.97 -9.56
C SER A 123 22.37 1.98 -10.39
N LYS A 124 23.27 1.47 -11.24
CA LYS A 124 23.99 2.34 -12.17
C LYS A 124 23.03 3.12 -13.08
N GLU A 125 21.94 2.49 -13.52
CA GLU A 125 20.96 3.09 -14.42
C GLU A 125 20.25 4.27 -13.74
N ILE A 126 19.73 4.11 -12.51
CA ILE A 126 19.08 5.20 -11.77
C ILE A 126 20.10 6.31 -11.47
N MET A 127 21.32 5.97 -11.03
CA MET A 127 22.35 6.98 -10.72
C MET A 127 22.80 7.77 -11.95
N ASP A 128 22.87 7.13 -13.12
CA ASP A 128 23.18 7.84 -14.38
C ASP A 128 22.04 8.80 -14.77
N LEU A 129 20.78 8.42 -14.57
CA LEU A 129 19.61 9.28 -14.80
C LEU A 129 19.57 10.47 -13.82
N LEU A 130 19.80 10.22 -12.53
CA LEU A 130 19.87 11.28 -11.52
C LEU A 130 20.97 12.28 -11.84
N LYS A 131 22.15 11.79 -12.25
CA LYS A 131 23.27 12.64 -12.69
C LYS A 131 22.92 13.47 -13.94
N ARG A 132 22.24 12.86 -14.93
CA ARG A 132 21.76 13.58 -16.14
C ARG A 132 20.85 14.75 -15.75
N ASP A 133 19.96 14.52 -14.79
CA ASP A 133 18.95 15.50 -14.37
C ASP A 133 19.45 16.43 -13.26
N ASN A 134 20.75 16.33 -12.88
CA ASN A 134 21.38 17.10 -11.80
C ASN A 134 20.64 16.99 -10.47
N ILE A 135 20.24 15.77 -10.12
CA ILE A 135 19.55 15.42 -8.87
C ILE A 135 20.50 14.53 -8.05
N LYS A 136 20.61 14.79 -6.76
CA LYS A 136 21.41 13.98 -5.85
C LYS A 136 20.58 12.87 -5.22
N LEU A 137 21.27 11.80 -4.76
CA LEU A 137 20.62 10.67 -4.10
C LEU A 137 19.80 11.11 -2.89
N GLU A 138 20.38 11.90 -1.99
CA GLU A 138 19.74 12.40 -0.78
C GLU A 138 18.52 13.30 -1.01
N GLU A 139 18.23 13.65 -2.26
CA GLU A 139 17.05 14.43 -2.64
C GLU A 139 15.88 13.54 -3.08
N VAL A 140 16.07 12.20 -3.15
CA VAL A 140 15.05 11.29 -3.69
C VAL A 140 14.94 9.95 -2.97
N ASP A 141 15.84 9.64 -2.03
CA ASP A 141 15.90 8.34 -1.34
C ASP A 141 15.11 8.30 -0.02
N ASP A 142 14.61 9.45 0.44
CA ASP A 142 13.71 9.58 1.58
C ASP A 142 12.52 10.49 1.23
N TYR A 143 11.32 9.91 1.08
CA TYR A 143 10.13 10.69 0.71
C TYR A 143 9.52 11.46 1.88
N HIS A 144 9.89 11.14 3.14
CA HIS A 144 9.42 11.84 4.33
C HIS A 144 9.93 13.29 4.42
N ILE A 145 11.02 13.63 3.71
CA ILE A 145 11.50 15.02 3.63
C ILE A 145 10.56 15.94 2.84
N TYR A 146 9.59 15.35 2.11
CA TYR A 146 8.63 16.05 1.26
C TYR A 146 7.20 15.86 1.77
N LEU A 147 6.68 16.84 2.48
CA LEU A 147 5.38 16.77 3.18
C LEU A 147 4.17 16.51 2.29
N VAL A 148 4.28 16.79 0.97
CA VAL A 148 3.24 16.41 0.00
C VAL A 148 3.32 14.93 -0.34
N ALA A 149 4.53 14.35 -0.42
CA ALA A 149 4.72 12.93 -0.70
C ALA A 149 4.30 12.09 0.50
N ASP A 150 4.84 12.36 1.69
CA ASP A 150 4.38 11.79 2.96
C ASP A 150 4.47 12.78 4.14
N ASN A 151 3.70 12.50 5.20
CA ASN A 151 3.62 13.30 6.42
C ASN A 151 3.05 12.44 7.56
N ASP A 152 2.96 12.98 8.77
CA ASP A 152 2.45 12.26 9.93
C ASP A 152 0.95 12.04 9.91
N THR A 153 0.51 10.86 10.36
CA THR A 153 -0.90 10.59 10.64
C THR A 153 -1.42 11.59 11.69
N PRO A 154 -2.63 12.18 11.54
CA PRO A 154 -3.68 11.83 10.57
C PRO A 154 -3.72 12.72 9.32
N LYS A 155 -2.64 13.42 9.00
CA LYS A 155 -2.57 14.34 7.85
C LYS A 155 -2.71 13.58 6.52
N LEU A 156 -3.11 14.28 5.46
CA LEU A 156 -3.24 13.71 4.11
C LEU A 156 -1.96 13.95 3.31
N SER A 157 -1.35 12.87 2.83
CA SER A 157 -0.22 12.86 1.91
C SER A 157 -0.59 12.25 0.56
N ALA A 158 0.30 12.35 -0.43
CA ALA A 158 0.10 11.73 -1.74
C ALA A 158 0.01 10.20 -1.65
N ASP A 159 0.86 9.58 -0.82
CA ASP A 159 0.81 8.13 -0.58
C ASP A 159 -0.54 7.71 0.04
N ARG A 160 -0.97 8.41 1.12
CA ARG A 160 -2.27 8.11 1.77
C ARG A 160 -3.45 8.35 0.86
N LEU A 161 -3.44 9.41 0.06
CA LEU A 161 -4.48 9.69 -0.93
C LEU A 161 -4.50 8.58 -1.98
N GLU A 162 -3.33 8.21 -2.51
CA GLU A 162 -3.21 7.21 -3.55
C GLU A 162 -3.77 5.86 -3.11
N TYR A 163 -3.23 5.26 -2.03
CA TYR A 163 -3.68 3.93 -1.64
C TYR A 163 -5.16 3.90 -1.21
N SER A 164 -5.71 5.04 -0.77
CA SER A 164 -7.13 5.15 -0.45
C SER A 164 -7.99 5.14 -1.72
N LEU A 165 -7.60 5.89 -2.75
CA LEU A 165 -8.36 5.98 -4.00
C LEU A 165 -8.23 4.70 -4.83
N SER A 166 -7.01 4.19 -5.03
CA SER A 166 -6.77 2.99 -5.83
C SER A 166 -7.41 1.75 -5.20
N ASN A 167 -7.28 1.55 -3.89
CA ASN A 167 -7.91 0.43 -3.22
C ASN A 167 -9.44 0.51 -3.22
N ALA A 168 -10.02 1.72 -3.08
CA ALA A 168 -11.46 1.89 -3.19
C ALA A 168 -11.99 1.57 -4.60
N LEU A 169 -11.24 1.96 -5.63
CA LEU A 169 -11.64 1.79 -7.03
C LEU A 169 -11.36 0.38 -7.55
N LEU A 170 -10.11 -0.08 -7.41
CA LEU A 170 -9.59 -1.24 -8.13
C LEU A 170 -9.63 -2.53 -7.29
N THR A 171 -9.32 -2.44 -6.00
CA THR A 171 -9.16 -3.62 -5.15
C THR A 171 -10.47 -4.03 -4.48
N TYR A 172 -11.15 -3.10 -3.79
CA TYR A 172 -12.31 -3.41 -2.96
C TYR A 172 -13.66 -2.95 -3.52
N LYS A 173 -13.66 -2.31 -4.69
CA LYS A 173 -14.89 -1.85 -5.40
C LYS A 173 -15.85 -1.05 -4.49
N LEU A 174 -15.29 -0.20 -3.63
CA LEU A 174 -16.06 0.68 -2.73
C LEU A 174 -16.51 1.97 -3.41
N SER A 175 -15.93 2.28 -4.57
CA SER A 175 -16.20 3.48 -5.35
C SER A 175 -16.04 3.18 -6.84
N ASN A 176 -16.40 4.13 -7.69
CA ASN A 176 -16.24 4.10 -9.13
C ASN A 176 -15.37 5.26 -9.62
N ILE A 177 -14.99 5.24 -10.91
CA ILE A 177 -14.04 6.21 -11.47
C ILE A 177 -14.58 7.66 -11.42
N ASP A 178 -15.88 7.87 -11.55
CA ASP A 178 -16.48 9.21 -11.52
C ASP A 178 -16.47 9.79 -10.10
N GLU A 179 -16.74 8.96 -9.08
CA GLU A 179 -16.63 9.33 -7.67
C GLU A 179 -15.17 9.63 -7.30
N ILE A 180 -14.22 8.78 -7.72
CA ILE A 180 -12.78 9.00 -7.50
C ILE A 180 -12.35 10.32 -8.15
N LYS A 181 -12.76 10.58 -9.38
CA LYS A 181 -12.48 11.83 -10.08
C LYS A 181 -13.07 13.04 -9.35
N LYS A 182 -14.30 12.93 -8.84
CA LYS A 182 -14.94 13.98 -8.00
C LYS A 182 -14.11 14.27 -6.75
N ILE A 183 -13.72 13.20 -6.03
CA ILE A 183 -12.91 13.32 -4.80
C ILE A 183 -11.57 13.97 -5.12
N TYR A 184 -10.85 13.48 -6.13
CA TYR A 184 -9.53 13.98 -6.49
C TYR A 184 -9.54 15.44 -6.95
N ASN A 185 -10.52 15.86 -7.76
CA ASN A 185 -10.67 17.24 -8.24
C ASN A 185 -10.99 18.25 -7.10
N ASP A 186 -11.46 17.76 -5.97
CA ASP A 186 -11.72 18.58 -4.78
C ASP A 186 -10.47 18.77 -3.91
N VAL A 187 -9.42 17.98 -4.14
CA VAL A 187 -8.15 18.09 -3.40
C VAL A 187 -7.40 19.35 -3.83
N ILE A 188 -6.79 20.03 -2.87
CA ILE A 188 -5.89 21.18 -3.05
C ILE A 188 -4.68 21.06 -2.14
N LEU A 189 -3.65 21.83 -2.44
CA LEU A 189 -2.55 22.05 -1.52
C LEU A 189 -2.86 23.27 -0.65
N ASP A 190 -2.87 23.10 0.68
CA ASP A 190 -3.13 24.17 1.66
C ASP A 190 -2.14 24.04 2.83
N LYS A 191 -2.25 24.93 3.80
CA LYS A 191 -1.46 24.90 5.03
C LYS A 191 -2.32 24.40 6.18
N ASP A 192 -1.75 23.51 6.97
CA ASP A 192 -2.36 23.04 8.21
C ASP A 192 -2.39 24.11 9.32
N GLU A 193 -2.83 23.72 10.49
CA GLU A 193 -2.95 24.60 11.67
C GLU A 193 -1.60 25.14 12.16
N GLU A 194 -0.49 24.51 11.76
CA GLU A 194 0.89 24.88 12.10
C GLU A 194 1.57 25.70 10.98
N GLY A 195 0.89 25.87 9.85
CA GLY A 195 1.41 26.55 8.66
C GLY A 195 2.21 25.67 7.73
N THR A 196 2.18 24.36 7.93
CA THR A 196 2.87 23.33 7.14
C THR A 196 2.02 22.90 5.95
N LEU A 197 2.64 22.65 4.79
CA LEU A 197 1.93 22.21 3.59
C LEU A 197 1.31 20.81 3.77
N GLU A 198 0.06 20.67 3.37
CA GLU A 198 -0.69 19.41 3.41
C GLU A 198 -1.72 19.38 2.26
N LEU A 199 -2.03 18.19 1.75
CA LEU A 199 -3.19 18.00 0.88
C LEU A 199 -4.48 18.19 1.68
N SER A 200 -5.43 18.94 1.13
CA SER A 200 -6.65 19.39 1.78
C SER A 200 -7.83 19.27 0.82
N PHE A 201 -9.05 19.39 1.32
CA PHE A 201 -10.26 19.43 0.49
C PHE A 201 -10.86 20.84 0.44
N LYS A 202 -11.44 21.19 -0.72
CA LYS A 202 -12.22 22.44 -0.89
C LYS A 202 -13.56 22.36 -0.16
N SER A 203 -14.22 21.17 -0.21
CA SER A 203 -15.57 20.98 0.30
C SER A 203 -15.63 19.96 1.43
N LYS A 204 -16.48 20.23 2.41
CA LYS A 204 -16.76 19.36 3.55
C LYS A 204 -17.43 18.05 3.11
N GLU A 205 -18.28 18.13 2.12
CA GLU A 205 -19.07 17.00 1.60
C GLU A 205 -18.15 15.96 0.99
N THR A 206 -17.23 16.39 0.14
CA THR A 206 -16.26 15.50 -0.52
C THR A 206 -15.25 14.91 0.48
N ALA A 207 -14.78 15.75 1.41
CA ALA A 207 -13.92 15.27 2.49
C ALA A 207 -14.61 14.21 3.37
N LEU A 208 -15.92 14.35 3.63
CA LEU A 208 -16.71 13.36 4.36
C LEU A 208 -16.84 12.04 3.56
N GLU A 209 -17.10 12.11 2.25
CA GLU A 209 -17.11 10.93 1.37
C GLU A 209 -15.76 10.19 1.43
N PHE A 210 -14.65 10.93 1.34
CA PHE A 210 -13.32 10.36 1.45
C PHE A 210 -13.06 9.70 2.82
N VAL A 211 -13.43 10.35 3.93
CA VAL A 211 -13.27 9.77 5.28
C VAL A 211 -14.08 8.49 5.46
N LYS A 212 -15.30 8.40 4.90
CA LYS A 212 -16.10 7.16 4.92
C LYS A 212 -15.38 6.02 4.20
N ILE A 213 -14.78 6.30 3.04
CA ILE A 213 -14.01 5.32 2.28
C ILE A 213 -12.77 4.88 3.07
N THR A 214 -11.96 5.82 3.55
CA THR A 214 -10.70 5.51 4.24
C THR A 214 -10.92 4.79 5.57
N SER A 215 -11.95 5.15 6.33
CA SER A 215 -12.30 4.47 7.57
C SER A 215 -12.73 3.01 7.30
N LYS A 216 -13.50 2.76 6.24
CA LYS A 216 -13.89 1.41 5.83
C LYS A 216 -12.68 0.60 5.36
N LEU A 217 -11.80 1.18 4.53
CA LEU A 217 -10.56 0.53 4.07
C LEU A 217 -9.66 0.18 5.25
N SER A 218 -9.47 1.09 6.21
CA SER A 218 -8.66 0.84 7.39
C SER A 218 -9.16 -0.36 8.20
N ILE A 219 -10.48 -0.57 8.31
CA ILE A 219 -11.05 -1.76 8.94
C ILE A 219 -10.74 -3.01 8.12
N ILE A 220 -10.90 -2.96 6.78
CA ILE A 220 -10.60 -4.08 5.88
C ILE A 220 -9.12 -4.51 6.01
N TYR A 221 -8.19 -3.56 6.09
CA TYR A 221 -6.75 -3.85 6.20
C TYR A 221 -6.35 -4.57 7.49
N ARG A 222 -7.22 -4.57 8.52
CA ARG A 222 -6.95 -5.17 9.81
C ARG A 222 -8.09 -6.04 10.36
N ASP A 223 -9.06 -6.41 9.50
CA ASP A 223 -10.09 -7.35 9.89
C ASP A 223 -9.51 -8.75 10.16
N ASP A 224 -10.33 -9.62 10.68
CA ASP A 224 -9.90 -10.96 11.10
C ASP A 224 -9.28 -11.77 9.95
N LYS A 225 -9.87 -11.74 8.76
CA LYS A 225 -9.36 -12.50 7.61
C LYS A 225 -8.06 -11.92 7.05
N THR A 226 -7.89 -10.60 7.08
CA THR A 226 -6.67 -9.93 6.62
C THR A 226 -5.50 -10.21 7.56
N ARG A 227 -5.67 -10.01 8.88
CA ARG A 227 -4.65 -10.32 9.89
C ARG A 227 -4.22 -11.79 9.84
N TYR A 228 -5.20 -12.68 9.72
CA TYR A 228 -4.95 -14.12 9.58
C TYR A 228 -4.11 -14.43 8.36
N SER A 229 -4.49 -13.90 7.20
CA SER A 229 -3.83 -14.17 5.92
C SER A 229 -2.39 -13.64 5.90
N MET A 230 -2.18 -12.40 6.35
CA MET A 230 -0.84 -11.80 6.38
C MET A 230 0.10 -12.56 7.32
N GLN A 231 -0.37 -12.94 8.52
CA GLN A 231 0.44 -13.73 9.45
C GLN A 231 0.71 -15.15 8.92
N LEU A 232 -0.28 -15.80 8.31
CA LEU A 232 -0.08 -17.14 7.74
C LEU A 232 0.96 -17.11 6.62
N ILE A 233 0.90 -16.14 5.70
CA ILE A 233 1.91 -15.95 4.65
C ILE A 233 3.28 -15.72 5.27
N ALA A 234 3.38 -14.84 6.27
CA ALA A 234 4.61 -14.57 7.00
C ALA A 234 5.21 -15.85 7.62
N ASP A 235 4.38 -16.66 8.27
CA ASP A 235 4.83 -17.91 8.91
C ASP A 235 5.23 -18.98 7.89
N ILE A 236 4.55 -19.06 6.74
CA ILE A 236 4.98 -19.94 5.62
C ILE A 236 6.34 -19.49 5.09
N ILE A 237 6.52 -18.17 4.83
CA ILE A 237 7.81 -17.61 4.38
C ILE A 237 8.93 -17.93 5.38
N LYS A 238 8.67 -17.76 6.67
CA LYS A 238 9.62 -18.11 7.74
C LYS A 238 10.05 -19.56 7.65
N LYS A 239 9.07 -20.46 7.52
CA LYS A 239 9.34 -21.90 7.42
C LYS A 239 10.06 -22.31 6.13
N LEU A 240 9.77 -21.66 5.01
CA LEU A 240 10.53 -21.86 3.78
C LEU A 240 11.99 -21.44 3.93
N ASN A 241 12.25 -20.33 4.65
CA ASN A 241 13.61 -19.89 4.92
C ASN A 241 14.34 -20.83 5.89
N GLU A 242 13.67 -21.31 6.96
CA GLU A 242 14.21 -22.31 7.90
C GLU A 242 14.56 -23.63 7.21
N ASP A 243 13.77 -24.05 6.20
CA ASP A 243 14.01 -25.23 5.39
C ASP A 243 15.06 -25.01 4.28
N GLY A 244 15.61 -23.79 4.12
CA GLY A 244 16.59 -23.43 3.09
C GLY A 244 16.02 -23.38 1.66
N LEU A 245 14.70 -23.28 1.50
CA LEU A 245 14.02 -23.21 0.19
C LEU A 245 14.03 -21.81 -0.40
N ILE A 246 14.12 -20.78 0.45
CA ILE A 246 14.29 -19.38 0.08
C ILE A 246 15.28 -18.70 1.03
N THR A 247 15.83 -17.58 0.58
CA THR A 247 16.64 -16.66 1.40
C THR A 247 15.89 -15.34 1.62
N LYS A 248 16.41 -14.49 2.50
CA LYS A 248 15.86 -13.12 2.65
C LYS A 248 16.00 -12.31 1.36
N GLU A 249 17.12 -12.46 0.65
CA GLU A 249 17.34 -11.80 -0.64
C GLU A 249 16.33 -12.22 -1.70
N ASP A 250 15.85 -13.44 -1.66
CA ASP A 250 14.82 -13.92 -2.59
C ASP A 250 13.52 -13.10 -2.48
N LEU A 251 13.16 -12.61 -1.30
CA LEU A 251 11.98 -11.76 -1.10
C LEU A 251 12.09 -10.42 -1.84
N TYR A 252 13.32 -9.93 -2.05
CA TYR A 252 13.60 -8.69 -2.77
C TYR A 252 13.92 -8.89 -4.25
N ASN A 253 14.28 -10.10 -4.68
CA ASN A 253 14.76 -10.37 -6.04
C ASN A 253 13.80 -11.19 -6.89
N LYS A 254 12.93 -12.01 -6.27
CA LYS A 254 11.95 -12.85 -6.98
C LYS A 254 10.61 -12.11 -7.20
N LYS A 255 9.79 -12.70 -8.06
CA LYS A 255 8.38 -12.30 -8.25
C LYS A 255 7.51 -13.03 -7.22
N GLU A 256 6.33 -12.51 -6.91
CA GLU A 256 5.36 -13.22 -6.05
C GLU A 256 5.02 -14.60 -6.60
N SER A 257 4.81 -14.73 -7.92
CA SER A 257 4.51 -16.01 -8.57
C SER A 257 5.59 -17.05 -8.38
N GLU A 258 6.87 -16.66 -8.33
CA GLU A 258 8.01 -17.60 -8.11
C GLU A 258 8.02 -18.11 -6.66
N ILE A 259 7.70 -17.23 -5.68
CA ILE A 259 7.57 -17.68 -4.29
C ILE A 259 6.36 -18.60 -4.12
N ILE A 260 5.23 -18.28 -4.76
CA ILE A 260 4.04 -19.15 -4.76
C ILE A 260 4.36 -20.53 -5.34
N GLU A 261 5.09 -20.60 -6.45
CA GLU A 261 5.52 -21.86 -7.03
C GLU A 261 6.39 -22.68 -6.06
N ILE A 262 7.29 -22.04 -5.31
CA ILE A 262 8.08 -22.68 -4.26
C ILE A 262 7.17 -23.22 -3.16
N ILE A 263 6.17 -22.45 -2.70
CA ILE A 263 5.19 -22.91 -1.70
C ILE A 263 4.43 -24.14 -2.21
N GLU A 264 3.92 -24.10 -3.44
CA GLU A 264 3.12 -25.15 -4.06
C GLU A 264 3.92 -26.44 -4.32
N ASN A 265 5.27 -26.35 -4.38
CA ASN A 265 6.18 -27.49 -4.51
C ASN A 265 6.81 -27.91 -3.16
N SER A 266 6.43 -27.29 -2.05
CA SER A 266 6.95 -27.60 -0.71
C SER A 266 5.99 -28.46 0.11
N LYS A 267 6.42 -28.86 1.31
CA LYS A 267 5.57 -29.53 2.30
C LYS A 267 4.43 -28.64 2.85
N TYR A 268 4.45 -27.33 2.57
CA TYR A 268 3.43 -26.35 3.00
C TYR A 268 2.29 -26.19 1.99
N LYS A 269 2.33 -26.89 0.87
CA LYS A 269 1.31 -26.86 -0.20
C LYS A 269 -0.12 -27.08 0.33
N GLU A 270 -0.31 -28.07 1.20
CA GLU A 270 -1.66 -28.38 1.71
C GLU A 270 -2.22 -27.24 2.55
N ILE A 271 -1.42 -26.66 3.46
CA ILE A 271 -1.80 -25.52 4.30
C ILE A 271 -2.12 -24.31 3.42
N PHE A 272 -1.27 -24.03 2.44
CA PHE A 272 -1.49 -22.93 1.50
C PHE A 272 -2.79 -23.11 0.70
N ASN A 273 -3.09 -24.33 0.24
CA ASN A 273 -4.30 -24.64 -0.49
C ASN A 273 -5.57 -24.54 0.38
N ILE A 274 -5.52 -24.93 1.66
CA ILE A 274 -6.63 -24.72 2.59
C ILE A 274 -6.96 -23.24 2.71
N TRP A 275 -5.94 -22.38 2.90
CA TRP A 275 -6.12 -20.94 2.97
C TRP A 275 -6.58 -20.35 1.63
N LYS A 276 -5.97 -20.75 0.51
CA LYS A 276 -6.28 -20.28 -0.84
C LYS A 276 -7.76 -20.49 -1.20
N ASN A 277 -8.33 -21.64 -0.83
CA ASN A 277 -9.71 -22.03 -1.14
C ASN A 277 -10.71 -21.73 0.00
N ALA A 278 -10.26 -21.15 1.11
CA ALA A 278 -11.14 -20.80 2.20
C ALA A 278 -12.14 -19.72 1.81
N LYS A 279 -13.41 -19.88 2.21
CA LYS A 279 -14.45 -18.85 1.97
C LYS A 279 -14.68 -17.97 3.20
N ASN A 280 -14.34 -18.46 4.37
CA ASN A 280 -14.45 -17.74 5.65
C ASN A 280 -13.38 -18.23 6.61
N VAL A 281 -12.96 -17.36 7.53
CA VAL A 281 -12.18 -17.73 8.70
C VAL A 281 -13.11 -18.02 9.87
N LYS A 282 -12.66 -18.85 10.81
CA LYS A 282 -13.33 -19.07 12.10
C LYS A 282 -12.78 -18.10 13.14
N VAL A 283 -13.64 -17.64 14.03
CA VAL A 283 -13.28 -16.70 15.10
C VAL A 283 -13.76 -17.20 16.46
N SER A 284 -12.97 -16.90 17.51
CA SER A 284 -13.30 -17.24 18.89
C SER A 284 -12.77 -16.16 19.83
N LYS A 285 -13.44 -15.94 20.96
CA LYS A 285 -12.90 -15.14 22.08
C LYS A 285 -12.00 -15.97 23.01
N GLU A 286 -12.05 -17.29 22.92
CA GLU A 286 -11.21 -18.21 23.65
C GLU A 286 -10.17 -18.84 22.73
N LYS A 287 -8.98 -19.12 23.28
CA LYS A 287 -7.86 -19.74 22.55
C LYS A 287 -8.27 -21.13 22.01
N PRO A 288 -8.30 -21.35 20.68
CA PRO A 288 -8.61 -22.64 20.10
C PRO A 288 -7.50 -23.65 20.39
N LYS A 289 -7.86 -24.95 20.39
CA LYS A 289 -6.93 -26.05 20.67
C LYS A 289 -6.62 -26.82 19.39
N ASN A 290 -5.36 -27.25 19.25
CA ASN A 290 -4.91 -28.15 18.17
C ASN A 290 -5.11 -27.59 16.75
N VAL A 291 -5.15 -26.27 16.58
CA VAL A 291 -5.19 -25.59 15.29
C VAL A 291 -4.22 -24.42 15.27
N TYR A 292 -3.71 -24.08 14.10
CA TYR A 292 -3.01 -22.82 13.90
C TYR A 292 -4.00 -21.65 14.03
N PHE A 293 -3.63 -20.64 14.81
CA PHE A 293 -4.45 -19.45 15.01
C PHE A 293 -3.60 -18.19 15.02
N VAL A 294 -4.24 -17.06 14.73
CA VAL A 294 -3.67 -15.71 14.82
C VAL A 294 -4.45 -14.91 15.87
N HIS A 295 -3.72 -14.24 16.77
CA HIS A 295 -4.29 -13.38 17.81
C HIS A 295 -3.32 -12.23 18.13
N HIS A 296 -3.41 -11.16 17.37
CA HIS A 296 -2.67 -9.91 17.58
C HIS A 296 -3.38 -8.75 16.86
N GLY A 297 -2.98 -7.52 17.13
CA GLY A 297 -3.44 -6.32 16.43
C GLY A 297 -2.75 -6.14 15.08
N ALA A 298 -3.05 -5.03 14.44
CA ALA A 298 -2.36 -4.52 13.27
C ALA A 298 -2.39 -2.98 13.26
N LYS A 299 -1.54 -2.35 12.45
CA LYS A 299 -1.45 -0.88 12.29
C LYS A 299 -2.82 -0.29 12.02
N ILE A 300 -3.24 0.66 12.85
CA ILE A 300 -4.47 1.43 12.65
C ILE A 300 -4.14 2.62 11.75
N ARG A 301 -4.77 2.65 10.58
CA ARG A 301 -4.65 3.77 9.66
C ARG A 301 -5.90 4.64 9.75
N TYR A 302 -5.73 5.96 9.91
CA TYR A 302 -6.85 6.88 9.80
C TYR A 302 -6.36 8.21 9.24
N ILE A 303 -7.26 8.93 8.58
CA ILE A 303 -7.01 10.22 7.98
C ILE A 303 -8.09 11.18 8.47
N ASP A 304 -7.66 12.31 8.99
CA ASP A 304 -8.52 13.44 9.40
C ASP A 304 -8.14 14.67 8.56
N PRO A 305 -8.56 14.72 7.28
CA PRO A 305 -8.07 15.71 6.33
C PRO A 305 -8.55 17.12 6.68
N LEU A 306 -7.82 18.09 6.18
CA LEU A 306 -8.20 19.51 6.27
C LEU A 306 -9.33 19.85 5.30
N VAL A 307 -10.20 20.75 5.75
CA VAL A 307 -11.15 21.50 4.94
C VAL A 307 -11.11 22.95 5.43
N ASN A 308 -10.73 23.88 4.57
CA ASN A 308 -10.59 25.30 4.94
C ASN A 308 -9.74 25.47 6.22
N LYS A 309 -8.57 24.84 6.26
CA LYS A 309 -7.59 24.89 7.37
C LYS A 309 -8.09 24.32 8.70
N ARG A 310 -9.11 23.50 8.70
CA ARG A 310 -9.65 22.83 9.89
C ARG A 310 -9.82 21.34 9.64
N ARG A 311 -9.49 20.52 10.63
CA ARG A 311 -9.74 19.08 10.57
C ARG A 311 -11.22 18.80 10.38
N ILE A 312 -11.54 17.84 9.48
CA ILE A 312 -12.95 17.55 9.20
C ILE A 312 -13.67 17.00 10.44
N SER A 313 -12.99 16.29 11.32
CA SER A 313 -13.57 15.79 12.59
C SER A 313 -14.06 16.92 13.50
N ILE A 314 -13.49 18.14 13.39
CA ILE A 314 -13.90 19.31 14.17
C ILE A 314 -15.16 19.95 13.57
N ILE A 315 -15.33 19.89 12.25
CA ILE A 315 -16.40 20.60 11.53
C ILE A 315 -17.53 19.69 11.05
N SER A 316 -17.38 18.36 11.21
CA SER A 316 -18.36 17.34 10.83
C SER A 316 -18.50 16.26 11.89
N GLU A 317 -19.60 16.28 12.61
CA GLU A 317 -19.96 15.22 13.58
C GLU A 317 -20.03 13.84 12.94
N GLU A 318 -20.46 13.76 11.68
CA GLU A 318 -20.54 12.51 10.92
C GLU A 318 -19.13 11.99 10.59
N ALA A 319 -18.21 12.82 10.13
CA ALA A 319 -16.82 12.44 9.89
C ALA A 319 -16.14 11.95 11.18
N LYS A 320 -16.37 12.67 12.29
CA LYS A 320 -15.87 12.28 13.59
C LYS A 320 -16.36 10.89 13.99
N LYS A 321 -17.64 10.60 13.82
CA LYS A 321 -18.22 9.27 14.11
C LYS A 321 -17.59 8.15 13.26
N GLU A 322 -17.34 8.39 11.98
CA GLU A 322 -16.68 7.39 11.10
C GLU A 322 -15.22 7.15 11.54
N ILE A 323 -14.49 8.20 11.90
CA ILE A 323 -13.12 8.08 12.43
C ILE A 323 -13.14 7.33 13.77
N ASP A 324 -14.00 7.70 14.71
CA ASP A 324 -14.10 7.05 16.02
C ASP A 324 -14.47 5.58 15.90
N LYS A 325 -15.40 5.23 14.99
CA LYS A 325 -15.76 3.85 14.66
C LYS A 325 -14.55 3.07 14.13
N ASN A 326 -13.77 3.67 13.22
CA ASN A 326 -12.55 3.08 12.75
C ASN A 326 -11.57 2.84 13.90
N LEU A 327 -11.27 3.85 14.70
CA LEU A 327 -10.31 3.76 15.81
C LEU A 327 -10.70 2.73 16.88
N SER A 328 -12.00 2.56 17.13
CA SER A 328 -12.55 1.63 18.14
C SER A 328 -12.78 0.20 17.65
N TYR A 329 -12.41 -0.12 16.39
CA TYR A 329 -12.60 -1.47 15.86
C TYR A 329 -11.85 -2.52 16.68
N ASP A 330 -12.59 -3.52 17.19
CA ASP A 330 -12.04 -4.59 18.04
C ASP A 330 -11.31 -5.66 17.22
N MET A 331 -10.03 -5.86 17.52
CA MET A 331 -9.15 -6.88 16.93
C MET A 331 -8.88 -8.05 17.89
N ASN A 332 -9.57 -8.14 19.02
CA ASN A 332 -9.31 -9.12 20.07
C ASN A 332 -10.04 -10.46 19.81
N ASN A 333 -9.82 -11.04 18.64
CA ASN A 333 -10.31 -12.36 18.27
C ASN A 333 -9.15 -13.31 17.98
N TYR A 334 -9.29 -14.58 18.42
CA TYR A 334 -8.51 -15.69 17.87
C TYR A 334 -9.12 -16.09 16.52
N VAL A 335 -8.30 -16.04 15.47
CA VAL A 335 -8.72 -16.30 14.10
C VAL A 335 -8.02 -17.56 13.60
N TYR A 336 -8.73 -18.49 13.00
CA TYR A 336 -8.16 -19.78 12.59
C TYR A 336 -8.91 -20.43 11.42
N LEU A 337 -8.23 -21.40 10.79
CA LEU A 337 -8.78 -22.40 9.89
C LEU A 337 -8.48 -23.80 10.47
N ASP A 338 -9.13 -24.85 9.92
CA ASP A 338 -9.00 -26.21 10.45
C ASP A 338 -7.72 -26.92 9.98
N PHE A 339 -6.58 -26.40 10.39
CA PHE A 339 -5.29 -27.08 10.23
C PHE A 339 -4.32 -26.68 11.34
N ASN A 340 -3.19 -27.39 11.42
CA ASN A 340 -2.04 -27.04 12.25
C ASN A 340 -0.75 -27.15 11.40
N PHE A 341 0.28 -26.38 11.76
CA PHE A 341 1.59 -26.45 11.10
C PHE A 341 2.33 -27.73 11.47
#